data_ccc3f8a3ae36a10e2ef616d235bd47a3
#
_entry.id   ccc3f8a3ae36a10e2ef616d235bd47a3
#
_cell.length_a   1.000
_cell.length_b   1.000
_cell.length_c   1.000
_cell.angle_alpha   90.00
_cell.angle_beta   90.00
_cell.angle_gamma   90.00
#
_symmetry.space_group_name_H-M   'P 1'
#
loop_
_entity.id
_entity.type
_entity.pdbx_description
1 polymer ?
#
loop_
_entity_poly.entity_id
_entity_poly.type
_entity_poly.pdbx_seq_one_letter_code
_entity_poly.pdbx_strand_id
1 'polypeptide(L)'
;MSNKNLVLAMGAEHCKPENMAKILKVIEQERNGNISLKMRELANECENEIVDIYGCDIDNIDNWINVSQYSYAVEEKYDGYSYINSEGKFFSKRLSQANGSEGTPIEKTGHIPHISNILRRVFEECGADLHGEIYKLGGISDDVTKILGCTEDEALNRQMGLNPDEMLHYMLIDIRAIHGKSLINEPHRLRRAILRWVYVKYIQPLDPLGYIRLTEEIQEDPKVAFRRIVTSGGEGLIIKREDALYIPGKKPANNWIKAKKKITHDVVMMGLNAGTGKNAGLFGSIQFGHLIDGKLVSCGNCSSGLSDDMRAYIYNNADKLITDKQVFEIEAIQESVKSFRNAVFLRLRDDKDWTECKPINIRVKEDIL
;
A
#
# COMPACT_ATOMS: atom_id res chain seq x y z
N MET A 1 -1.55 -11.63 27.74
CA MET A 1 -2.31 -11.03 26.61
C MET A 1 -1.76 -11.65 25.35
N SER A 2 -2.57 -12.23 24.49
CA SER A 2 -2.07 -12.98 23.34
C SER A 2 -1.35 -12.06 22.35
N ASN A 3 -0.16 -12.46 21.89
CA ASN A 3 0.72 -11.77 20.94
C ASN A 3 0.10 -11.48 19.56
N LYS A 4 -1.21 -11.74 19.36
CA LYS A 4 -1.91 -11.57 18.07
C LYS A 4 -1.86 -10.13 17.53
N ASN A 5 -1.86 -9.12 18.39
CA ASN A 5 -1.85 -7.72 17.96
C ASN A 5 -0.46 -7.20 17.57
N LEU A 6 0.62 -7.88 17.96
CA LEU A 6 1.99 -7.43 17.72
C LEU A 6 2.45 -7.65 16.26
N VAL A 7 1.86 -8.62 15.54
CA VAL A 7 2.24 -8.93 14.15
C VAL A 7 1.34 -8.27 13.09
N LEU A 8 0.39 -7.42 13.47
CA LEU A 8 -0.47 -6.75 12.50
C LEU A 8 0.15 -5.43 12.03
N ALA A 9 0.35 -5.31 10.73
CA ALA A 9 0.85 -4.09 10.12
C ALA A 9 -0.18 -2.96 10.18
N MET A 10 0.25 -1.74 10.53
CA MET A 10 -0.53 -0.53 10.32
C MET A 10 -0.74 -0.30 8.82
N GLY A 11 -1.88 0.23 8.40
CA GLY A 11 -2.17 0.51 7.00
C GLY A 11 -2.43 1.98 6.73
N ALA A 12 -2.28 2.36 5.47
CA ALA A 12 -2.65 3.68 4.98
C ALA A 12 -4.13 3.74 4.58
N GLU A 13 -4.75 4.91 4.72
CA GLU A 13 -6.14 5.17 4.33
C GLU A 13 -6.25 6.08 3.10
N HIS A 14 -7.44 6.13 2.50
CA HIS A 14 -7.79 7.17 1.54
C HIS A 14 -8.18 8.45 2.27
N CYS A 15 -7.62 9.58 1.83
CA CYS A 15 -7.93 10.90 2.36
C CYS A 15 -9.07 11.55 1.55
N LYS A 16 -9.90 12.34 2.22
CA LYS A 16 -10.87 13.18 1.51
C LYS A 16 -10.14 14.28 0.73
N PRO A 17 -10.60 14.67 -0.48
CA PRO A 17 -9.92 15.68 -1.31
C PRO A 17 -9.63 17.00 -0.58
N GLU A 18 -10.56 17.47 0.24
CA GLU A 18 -10.41 18.71 1.03
C GLU A 18 -9.26 18.64 2.05
N ASN A 19 -9.09 17.47 2.68
CA ASN A 19 -7.99 17.25 3.63
C ASN A 19 -6.67 17.07 2.90
N MET A 20 -6.67 16.39 1.76
CA MET A 20 -5.49 16.26 0.91
C MET A 20 -4.97 17.63 0.47
N ALA A 21 -5.85 18.52 0.00
CA ALA A 21 -5.47 19.87 -0.39
C ALA A 21 -4.82 20.67 0.75
N LYS A 22 -5.32 20.53 1.98
CA LYS A 22 -4.71 21.17 3.18
C LYS A 22 -3.31 20.62 3.47
N ILE A 23 -3.17 19.31 3.42
CA ILE A 23 -1.89 18.62 3.67
C ILE A 23 -0.85 19.04 2.63
N LEU A 24 -1.20 19.03 1.35
CA LEU A 24 -0.30 19.43 0.27
C LEU A 24 0.16 20.89 0.42
N LYS A 25 -0.73 21.78 0.87
CA LYS A 25 -0.37 23.17 1.16
C LYS A 25 0.64 23.29 2.31
N VAL A 26 0.51 22.48 3.36
CA VAL A 26 1.50 22.46 4.46
C VAL A 26 2.84 21.96 3.95
N ILE A 27 2.88 20.87 3.20
CA ILE A 27 4.10 20.32 2.62
C ILE A 27 4.79 21.35 1.72
N GLU A 28 4.05 22.01 0.84
CA GLU A 28 4.57 23.08 -0.03
C GLU A 28 5.19 24.22 0.78
N GLN A 29 4.49 24.72 1.80
CA GLN A 29 4.98 25.81 2.65
C GLN A 29 6.28 25.43 3.38
N GLU A 30 6.32 24.24 3.98
CA GLU A 30 7.49 23.76 4.71
C GLU A 30 8.70 23.53 3.80
N ARG A 31 8.50 22.99 2.61
CA ARG A 31 9.57 22.80 1.61
C ARG A 31 10.09 24.10 1.03
N ASN A 32 9.29 25.17 1.04
CA ASN A 32 9.71 26.53 0.70
C ASN A 32 10.37 27.27 1.89
N GLY A 33 10.75 26.56 2.95
CA GLY A 33 11.49 27.08 4.09
C GLY A 33 10.65 27.58 5.26
N ASN A 34 9.32 27.52 5.17
CA ASN A 34 8.39 27.97 6.22
C ASN A 34 8.14 26.88 7.28
N ILE A 35 9.23 26.33 7.84
CA ILE A 35 9.15 25.32 8.91
C ILE A 35 8.87 26.03 10.23
N SER A 36 7.82 25.59 10.95
CA SER A 36 7.45 26.17 12.24
C SER A 36 8.52 25.90 13.30
N LEU A 37 8.67 26.83 14.26
CA LEU A 37 9.57 26.65 15.40
C LEU A 37 9.26 25.35 16.15
N LYS A 38 7.99 25.07 16.36
CA LYS A 38 7.54 23.82 17.01
C LYS A 38 8.05 22.56 16.32
N MET A 39 8.09 22.51 14.98
CA MET A 39 8.58 21.33 14.25
C MET A 39 10.09 21.15 14.43
N ARG A 40 10.85 22.25 14.48
CA ARG A 40 12.29 22.23 14.76
C ARG A 40 12.58 21.76 16.19
N GLU A 41 11.81 22.26 17.17
CA GLU A 41 11.92 21.83 18.57
C GLU A 41 11.63 20.32 18.71
N LEU A 42 10.57 19.82 18.09
CA LEU A 42 10.23 18.40 18.10
C LEU A 42 11.31 17.52 17.44
N ALA A 43 11.97 18.01 16.39
CA ALA A 43 13.06 17.28 15.76
C ALA A 43 14.26 17.19 16.71
N ASN A 44 14.65 18.31 17.35
CA ASN A 44 15.75 18.36 18.32
C ASN A 44 15.47 17.49 19.56
N GLU A 45 14.22 17.47 20.06
CA GLU A 45 13.82 16.58 21.16
C GLU A 45 14.03 15.10 20.76
N CYS A 46 13.59 14.71 19.55
CA CYS A 46 13.79 13.34 19.07
C CYS A 46 15.27 12.98 18.86
N GLU A 47 16.10 13.90 18.39
CA GLU A 47 17.55 13.69 18.26
C GLU A 47 18.19 13.40 19.61
N ASN A 48 17.86 14.18 20.65
CA ASN A 48 18.34 13.98 22.02
C ASN A 48 17.85 12.63 22.58
N GLU A 49 16.60 12.29 22.33
CA GLU A 49 16.00 11.03 22.80
C GLU A 49 16.69 9.80 22.20
N ILE A 50 17.04 9.85 20.92
CA ILE A 50 17.80 8.75 20.26
C ILE A 50 19.12 8.52 20.98
N VAL A 51 19.83 9.59 21.33
CA VAL A 51 21.11 9.54 22.04
C VAL A 51 20.96 8.92 23.42
N ASP A 52 19.99 9.40 24.20
CA ASP A 52 19.81 8.99 25.58
C ASP A 52 19.30 7.55 25.71
N ILE A 53 18.37 7.13 24.82
CA ILE A 53 17.71 5.83 24.93
C ILE A 53 18.56 4.70 24.34
N TYR A 54 19.29 4.96 23.27
CA TYR A 54 19.94 3.89 22.50
C TYR A 54 21.44 3.82 22.71
N GLY A 55 22.04 4.75 23.50
CA GLY A 55 23.48 4.77 23.79
C GLY A 55 24.31 4.92 22.52
N CYS A 56 23.72 5.53 21.51
CA CYS A 56 24.39 5.74 20.24
C CYS A 56 25.46 6.82 20.44
N ASP A 57 26.64 6.59 19.93
CA ASP A 57 27.70 7.59 19.92
C ASP A 57 27.35 8.70 18.93
N ILE A 58 27.09 9.92 19.44
CA ILE A 58 26.65 11.09 18.67
C ILE A 58 27.59 11.36 17.49
N ASP A 59 28.89 11.21 17.69
CA ASP A 59 29.92 11.51 16.68
C ASP A 59 29.79 10.62 15.42
N ASN A 60 29.13 9.46 15.54
CA ASN A 60 28.84 8.57 14.42
C ASN A 60 27.39 8.65 13.91
N ILE A 61 26.49 9.29 14.66
CA ILE A 61 25.05 9.38 14.35
C ILE A 61 24.75 10.54 13.40
N ASP A 62 25.40 11.70 13.56
CA ASP A 62 25.12 12.91 12.80
C ASP A 62 25.15 12.75 11.27
N ASN A 63 25.87 11.73 10.78
CA ASN A 63 25.88 11.40 9.36
C ASN A 63 24.72 10.51 8.91
N TRP A 64 23.99 9.86 9.83
CA TRP A 64 23.01 8.81 9.50
C TRP A 64 21.60 9.06 10.02
N ILE A 65 21.47 9.83 11.11
CA ILE A 65 20.20 10.17 11.73
C ILE A 65 19.85 11.61 11.38
N ASN A 66 19.04 11.78 10.34
CA ASN A 66 18.42 13.06 10.04
C ASN A 66 16.96 12.98 10.48
N VAL A 67 16.65 13.58 11.63
CA VAL A 67 15.28 13.66 12.13
C VAL A 67 14.52 14.72 11.34
N SER A 68 13.42 14.32 10.72
CA SER A 68 12.63 15.22 9.89
C SER A 68 12.07 16.40 10.69
N GLN A 69 12.27 17.61 10.17
CA GLN A 69 11.68 18.85 10.68
C GLN A 69 10.32 19.16 10.02
N TYR A 70 9.87 18.33 9.09
CA TYR A 70 8.61 18.51 8.39
C TYR A 70 7.43 17.94 9.19
N SER A 71 6.24 18.35 8.85
CA SER A 71 4.99 17.78 9.39
C SER A 71 4.61 16.46 8.73
N TYR A 72 5.06 16.26 7.49
CA TYR A 72 4.72 15.10 6.68
C TYR A 72 5.94 14.61 5.89
N ALA A 73 6.17 13.29 5.93
CA ALA A 73 7.01 12.59 4.96
C ALA A 73 6.20 12.17 3.74
N VAL A 74 6.82 12.21 2.56
CA VAL A 74 6.24 11.74 1.30
C VAL A 74 7.12 10.62 0.77
N GLU A 75 6.54 9.45 0.53
CA GLU A 75 7.25 8.27 0.05
C GLU A 75 6.54 7.66 -1.15
N GLU A 76 7.27 6.91 -1.98
CA GLU A 76 6.66 6.12 -3.04
C GLU A 76 5.82 4.99 -2.44
N LYS A 77 4.67 4.72 -3.06
CA LYS A 77 3.85 3.56 -2.74
C LYS A 77 4.21 2.40 -3.67
N TYR A 78 4.81 1.37 -3.10
CA TYR A 78 5.17 0.16 -3.83
C TYR A 78 3.96 -0.77 -4.01
N ASP A 79 3.87 -1.44 -5.16
CA ASP A 79 2.82 -2.41 -5.46
C ASP A 79 3.28 -3.82 -5.04
N GLY A 80 2.96 -4.18 -3.83
CA GLY A 80 3.34 -5.44 -3.22
C GLY A 80 2.38 -5.87 -2.11
N TYR A 81 2.93 -6.59 -1.14
CA TYR A 81 2.21 -7.03 0.05
C TYR A 81 2.94 -6.63 1.33
N SER A 82 2.17 -6.01 2.22
CA SER A 82 2.66 -5.58 3.53
C SER A 82 2.92 -6.77 4.45
N TYR A 83 4.16 -6.85 4.95
CA TYR A 83 4.64 -7.87 5.87
C TYR A 83 5.37 -7.26 7.06
N ILE A 84 5.20 -7.89 8.21
CA ILE A 84 6.01 -7.65 9.39
C ILE A 84 7.12 -8.69 9.41
N ASN A 85 8.36 -8.24 9.64
CA ASN A 85 9.46 -9.12 10.04
C ASN A 85 9.66 -8.98 11.55
N SER A 86 9.30 -10.01 12.28
CA SER A 86 9.44 -10.10 13.74
C SER A 86 10.18 -11.37 14.09
N GLU A 87 11.21 -11.27 14.94
CA GLU A 87 12.08 -12.40 15.30
C GLU A 87 12.68 -13.13 14.07
N GLY A 88 12.97 -12.37 13.01
CA GLY A 88 13.46 -12.91 11.75
C GLY A 88 12.42 -13.65 10.90
N LYS A 89 11.15 -13.65 11.31
CA LYS A 89 10.04 -14.31 10.62
C LYS A 89 9.13 -13.31 9.93
N PHE A 90 8.61 -13.69 8.76
CA PHE A 90 7.70 -12.86 7.98
C PHE A 90 6.25 -13.24 8.18
N PHE A 91 5.45 -12.26 8.64
CA PHE A 91 4.03 -12.41 8.87
C PHE A 91 3.21 -11.45 8.00
N SER A 92 2.24 -12.01 7.28
CA SER A 92 1.34 -11.20 6.45
C SER A 92 0.38 -10.37 7.31
N LYS A 93 -0.12 -9.29 6.72
CA LYS A 93 -1.21 -8.51 7.31
C LYS A 93 -2.53 -9.28 7.42
N ARG A 94 -2.72 -10.29 6.56
CA ARG A 94 -3.93 -11.12 6.55
C ARG A 94 -3.79 -12.23 7.57
N LEU A 95 -4.89 -12.49 8.27
CA LEU A 95 -5.01 -13.64 9.15
C LEU A 95 -5.52 -14.86 8.36
N SER A 96 -5.11 -16.04 8.79
CA SER A 96 -5.56 -17.30 8.21
C SER A 96 -7.07 -17.44 8.32
N GLN A 97 -7.69 -17.98 7.26
CA GLN A 97 -9.10 -18.40 7.22
C GLN A 97 -9.21 -19.94 7.16
N ALA A 98 -8.10 -20.64 7.20
CA ALA A 98 -8.10 -22.10 7.14
C ALA A 98 -8.58 -22.71 8.45
N ASN A 99 -9.40 -23.77 8.35
CA ASN A 99 -9.92 -24.51 9.50
C ASN A 99 -8.78 -24.96 10.43
N GLY A 100 -8.93 -24.70 11.71
CA GLY A 100 -7.92 -25.02 12.74
C GLY A 100 -6.79 -24.00 12.91
N SER A 101 -6.67 -23.02 12.01
CA SER A 101 -5.71 -21.90 12.12
C SER A 101 -6.35 -20.52 11.94
N GLU A 102 -7.66 -20.44 12.04
CA GLU A 102 -8.42 -19.20 11.88
C GLU A 102 -7.94 -18.09 12.81
N GLY A 103 -7.73 -16.91 12.25
CA GLY A 103 -7.26 -15.74 12.98
C GLY A 103 -5.79 -15.80 13.42
N THR A 104 -4.99 -16.77 12.96
CA THR A 104 -3.54 -16.79 13.16
C THR A 104 -2.83 -16.00 12.07
N PRO A 105 -1.68 -15.34 12.38
CA PRO A 105 -0.85 -14.71 11.34
C PRO A 105 -0.33 -15.75 10.35
N ILE A 106 -0.35 -15.41 9.06
CA ILE A 106 0.19 -16.27 8.01
C ILE A 106 1.68 -16.01 7.88
N GLU A 107 2.49 -17.01 8.17
CA GLU A 107 3.94 -16.95 8.04
C GLU A 107 4.39 -17.32 6.62
N LYS A 108 5.37 -16.60 6.08
CA LYS A 108 5.96 -16.79 4.74
C LYS A 108 7.50 -16.74 4.72
N THR A 109 8.12 -17.03 5.84
CA THR A 109 9.58 -16.94 6.05
C THR A 109 10.37 -17.80 5.06
N GLY A 110 9.97 -19.06 4.88
CA GLY A 110 10.69 -20.00 4.03
C GLY A 110 10.51 -19.74 2.52
N HIS A 111 9.51 -18.92 2.12
CA HIS A 111 9.28 -18.57 0.71
C HIS A 111 10.36 -17.61 0.15
N ILE A 112 11.06 -16.86 1.02
CA ILE A 112 12.03 -15.81 0.66
C ILE A 112 13.30 -15.91 1.52
N PRO A 113 14.03 -17.04 1.49
CA PRO A 113 15.18 -17.27 2.37
C PRO A 113 16.33 -16.28 2.16
N HIS A 114 16.48 -15.73 0.97
CA HIS A 114 17.47 -14.70 0.63
C HIS A 114 17.27 -13.39 1.43
N ILE A 115 16.03 -13.07 1.83
CA ILE A 115 15.70 -11.92 2.68
C ILE A 115 15.65 -12.35 4.16
N SER A 116 14.94 -13.45 4.45
CA SER A 116 14.67 -13.85 5.83
C SER A 116 15.93 -14.24 6.60
N ASN A 117 16.93 -14.82 5.94
CA ASN A 117 18.21 -15.16 6.57
C ASN A 117 19.02 -13.90 6.96
N ILE A 118 18.97 -12.85 6.15
CA ILE A 118 19.57 -11.55 6.47
C ILE A 118 18.89 -10.95 7.70
N LEU A 119 17.57 -10.83 7.67
CA LEU A 119 16.81 -10.18 8.74
C LEU A 119 16.80 -10.98 10.05
N ARG A 120 16.96 -12.30 10.00
CA ARG A 120 17.18 -13.11 11.20
C ARG A 120 18.48 -12.70 11.90
N ARG A 121 19.58 -12.52 11.16
CA ARG A 121 20.84 -12.05 11.72
C ARG A 121 20.72 -10.64 12.29
N VAL A 122 20.03 -9.76 11.59
CA VAL A 122 19.74 -8.39 12.10
C VAL A 122 18.97 -8.45 13.41
N PHE A 123 17.96 -9.33 13.50
CA PHE A 123 17.21 -9.51 14.74
C PHE A 123 18.10 -10.06 15.88
N GLU A 124 18.96 -11.03 15.59
CA GLU A 124 19.90 -11.59 16.58
C GLU A 124 20.88 -10.52 17.09
N GLU A 125 21.28 -9.55 16.25
CA GLU A 125 22.23 -8.50 16.63
C GLU A 125 21.58 -7.33 17.38
N CYS A 126 20.40 -6.87 16.95
CA CYS A 126 19.79 -5.66 17.51
C CYS A 126 18.29 -5.79 17.91
N GLY A 127 17.68 -6.97 17.72
CA GLY A 127 16.26 -7.17 18.09
C GLY A 127 15.28 -6.32 17.29
N ALA A 128 15.61 -5.94 16.06
CA ALA A 128 14.75 -5.09 15.23
C ALA A 128 13.49 -5.84 14.79
N ASP A 129 12.33 -5.23 15.03
CA ASP A 129 11.02 -5.65 14.53
C ASP A 129 10.59 -4.66 13.44
N LEU A 130 10.51 -5.14 12.20
CA LEU A 130 10.43 -4.33 11.00
C LEU A 130 9.10 -4.46 10.30
N HIS A 131 8.63 -3.37 9.70
CA HIS A 131 7.47 -3.35 8.81
C HIS A 131 7.91 -2.93 7.42
N GLY A 132 7.48 -3.67 6.40
CA GLY A 132 7.79 -3.36 5.02
C GLY A 132 6.81 -3.97 4.02
N GLU A 133 7.13 -3.75 2.75
CA GLU A 133 6.39 -4.27 1.60
C GLU A 133 7.26 -5.28 0.86
N ILE A 134 6.78 -6.52 0.69
CA ILE A 134 7.40 -7.47 -0.22
C ILE A 134 6.90 -7.14 -1.63
N TYR A 135 7.83 -6.87 -2.53
CA TYR A 135 7.53 -6.43 -3.89
C TYR A 135 8.50 -7.02 -4.90
N LYS A 136 8.20 -6.88 -6.17
CA LYS A 136 9.10 -7.23 -7.29
C LYS A 136 9.51 -5.97 -8.02
N LEU A 137 10.81 -5.85 -8.35
CA LEU A 137 11.31 -4.71 -9.13
C LEU A 137 10.63 -4.67 -10.51
N GLY A 138 10.03 -3.52 -10.85
CA GLY A 138 9.31 -3.35 -12.12
C GLY A 138 8.08 -4.24 -12.28
N GLY A 139 7.70 -5.01 -11.25
CA GLY A 139 6.54 -5.90 -11.24
C GLY A 139 5.35 -5.31 -10.50
N ILE A 140 4.30 -6.11 -10.41
CA ILE A 140 3.05 -5.81 -9.71
C ILE A 140 2.79 -6.82 -8.59
N SER A 141 1.82 -6.55 -7.73
CA SER A 141 1.45 -7.43 -6.61
C SER A 141 1.09 -8.86 -7.02
N ASP A 142 0.61 -9.07 -8.25
CA ASP A 142 0.34 -10.42 -8.76
C ASP A 142 1.61 -11.25 -8.96
N ASP A 143 2.74 -10.64 -9.30
CA ASP A 143 4.02 -11.33 -9.38
C ASP A 143 4.50 -11.78 -8.00
N VAL A 144 4.23 -10.98 -6.96
CA VAL A 144 4.48 -11.37 -5.57
C VAL A 144 3.58 -12.54 -5.16
N THR A 145 2.30 -12.52 -5.58
CA THR A 145 1.34 -13.60 -5.30
C THR A 145 1.80 -14.93 -5.90
N LYS A 146 2.41 -14.93 -7.07
CA LYS A 146 2.95 -16.15 -7.70
C LYS A 146 3.98 -16.87 -6.81
N ILE A 147 4.72 -16.13 -5.99
CA ILE A 147 5.73 -16.69 -5.07
C ILE A 147 5.12 -16.93 -3.69
N LEU A 148 4.47 -15.94 -3.08
CA LEU A 148 3.95 -16.05 -1.71
C LEU A 148 2.63 -16.82 -1.61
N GLY A 149 1.93 -17.00 -2.72
CA GLY A 149 0.63 -17.68 -2.78
C GLY A 149 0.71 -19.20 -2.95
N CYS A 150 1.89 -19.77 -3.25
CA CYS A 150 2.10 -21.20 -3.44
C CYS A 150 2.72 -21.87 -2.18
N THR A 151 3.08 -23.13 -2.29
CA THR A 151 3.85 -23.85 -1.25
C THR A 151 5.30 -23.32 -1.17
N GLU A 152 5.98 -23.58 -0.06
CA GLU A 152 7.37 -23.16 0.12
C GLU A 152 8.29 -23.75 -0.95
N ASP A 153 8.17 -25.06 -1.21
CA ASP A 153 8.98 -25.76 -2.24
C ASP A 153 8.75 -25.15 -3.65
N GLU A 154 7.51 -24.84 -3.99
CA GLU A 154 7.20 -24.18 -5.26
C GLU A 154 7.77 -22.78 -5.32
N ALA A 155 7.72 -22.02 -4.22
CA ALA A 155 8.29 -20.69 -4.14
C ALA A 155 9.80 -20.71 -4.36
N LEU A 156 10.50 -21.64 -3.76
CA LEU A 156 11.95 -21.85 -3.93
C LEU A 156 12.28 -22.24 -5.37
N ASN A 157 11.52 -23.18 -5.94
CA ASN A 157 11.72 -23.62 -7.34
C ASN A 157 11.50 -22.47 -8.33
N ARG A 158 10.51 -21.61 -8.12
CA ARG A 158 10.19 -20.45 -8.98
C ARG A 158 11.26 -19.35 -8.91
N GLN A 159 12.03 -19.30 -7.84
CA GLN A 159 13.11 -18.33 -7.64
C GLN A 159 14.50 -18.91 -7.97
N MET A 160 14.60 -20.20 -8.19
CA MET A 160 15.86 -20.87 -8.50
C MET A 160 16.42 -20.40 -9.86
N GLY A 161 17.65 -19.92 -9.84
CA GLY A 161 18.37 -19.46 -11.04
C GLY A 161 17.99 -18.08 -11.54
N LEU A 162 17.13 -17.36 -10.81
CA LEU A 162 16.84 -15.96 -11.11
C LEU A 162 18.02 -15.06 -10.73
N ASN A 163 18.21 -13.97 -11.47
CA ASN A 163 19.12 -12.90 -11.06
C ASN A 163 18.54 -12.15 -9.85
N PRO A 164 19.36 -11.45 -9.06
CA PRO A 164 18.89 -10.70 -7.89
C PRO A 164 17.72 -9.75 -8.20
N ASP A 165 17.76 -9.02 -9.30
CA ASP A 165 16.70 -8.06 -9.69
C ASP A 165 15.37 -8.74 -10.10
N GLU A 166 15.41 -10.03 -10.42
CA GLU A 166 14.22 -10.81 -10.78
C GLU A 166 13.55 -11.47 -9.57
N MET A 167 14.24 -11.51 -8.44
CA MET A 167 13.72 -12.05 -7.17
C MET A 167 12.79 -11.07 -6.47
N LEU A 168 12.15 -11.51 -5.39
CA LEU A 168 11.38 -10.63 -4.53
C LEU A 168 12.32 -9.78 -3.66
N HIS A 169 11.90 -8.55 -3.39
CA HIS A 169 12.59 -7.59 -2.54
C HIS A 169 11.73 -7.19 -1.34
N TYR A 170 12.34 -6.63 -0.31
CA TYR A 170 11.66 -6.11 0.86
C TYR A 170 11.96 -4.63 1.04
N MET A 171 10.95 -3.78 0.85
CA MET A 171 11.06 -2.35 1.08
C MET A 171 10.68 -2.02 2.51
N LEU A 172 11.64 -1.57 3.30
CA LEU A 172 11.43 -1.16 4.68
C LEU A 172 10.61 0.14 4.74
N ILE A 173 9.55 0.11 5.53
CA ILE A 173 8.56 1.20 5.65
C ILE A 173 8.59 1.82 7.05
N ASP A 174 8.76 0.98 8.09
CA ASP A 174 8.73 1.43 9.49
C ASP A 174 9.45 0.40 10.40
N ILE A 175 9.77 0.81 11.63
CA ILE A 175 10.30 -0.05 12.68
C ILE A 175 9.39 0.01 13.91
N ARG A 176 9.19 -1.12 14.57
CA ARG A 176 8.24 -1.27 15.67
C ARG A 176 8.92 -1.54 17.00
N ALA A 177 10.09 -2.12 16.99
CA ALA A 177 10.91 -2.37 18.17
C ALA A 177 12.39 -2.48 17.81
N ILE A 178 13.27 -2.23 18.78
CA ILE A 178 14.71 -2.45 18.72
C ILE A 178 15.26 -2.69 20.13
N HIS A 179 16.26 -3.56 20.29
CA HIS A 179 16.88 -3.88 21.57
C HIS A 179 15.88 -4.21 22.68
N GLY A 180 14.78 -4.90 22.32
CA GLY A 180 13.71 -5.25 23.27
C GLY A 180 12.79 -4.09 23.66
N LYS A 181 13.02 -2.88 23.15
CA LYS A 181 12.17 -1.70 23.39
C LYS A 181 11.15 -1.53 22.26
N SER A 182 9.88 -1.35 22.63
CA SER A 182 8.81 -1.05 21.67
C SER A 182 8.86 0.41 21.24
N LEU A 183 8.76 0.66 19.94
CA LEU A 183 8.72 1.99 19.35
C LEU A 183 7.32 2.40 18.87
N ILE A 184 6.30 1.60 19.10
CA ILE A 184 4.94 1.87 18.57
C ILE A 184 4.32 3.17 19.14
N ASN A 185 4.75 3.60 20.31
CA ASN A 185 4.31 4.82 20.97
C ASN A 185 5.20 6.03 20.66
N GLU A 186 6.25 5.84 19.85
CA GLU A 186 7.12 6.91 19.40
C GLU A 186 6.57 7.55 18.13
N PRO A 187 6.85 8.85 17.88
CA PRO A 187 6.45 9.53 16.66
C PRO A 187 7.16 8.93 15.43
N HIS A 188 6.52 9.00 14.26
CA HIS A 188 7.05 8.46 13.00
C HIS A 188 8.46 8.99 12.72
N ARG A 189 8.73 10.28 12.94
CA ARG A 189 10.06 10.90 12.73
C ARG A 189 11.17 10.19 13.48
N LEU A 190 10.93 9.82 14.74
CA LEU A 190 11.90 9.09 15.56
C LEU A 190 12.07 7.67 15.05
N ARG A 191 10.99 6.96 14.78
CA ARG A 191 11.04 5.60 14.23
C ARG A 191 11.76 5.57 12.89
N ARG A 192 11.50 6.56 12.04
CA ARG A 192 12.15 6.67 10.72
C ARG A 192 13.66 6.86 10.84
N ALA A 193 14.12 7.73 11.74
CA ALA A 193 15.53 7.94 12.01
C ALA A 193 16.22 6.65 12.51
N ILE A 194 15.59 5.96 13.46
CA ILE A 194 16.08 4.66 13.98
C ILE A 194 16.09 3.60 12.86
N LEU A 195 15.06 3.52 12.04
CA LEU A 195 15.01 2.59 10.92
C LEU A 195 16.17 2.81 9.94
N ARG A 196 16.47 4.08 9.63
CA ARG A 196 17.60 4.43 8.76
C ARG A 196 18.93 3.99 9.38
N TRP A 197 19.11 4.22 10.66
CA TRP A 197 20.30 3.76 11.38
C TRP A 197 20.43 2.23 11.37
N VAL A 198 19.33 1.49 11.65
CA VAL A 198 19.31 0.02 11.57
C VAL A 198 19.66 -0.45 10.16
N TYR A 199 19.10 0.19 9.14
CA TYR A 199 19.37 -0.15 7.74
C TYR A 199 20.86 -0.02 7.41
N VAL A 200 21.46 1.11 7.73
CA VAL A 200 22.86 1.38 7.38
C VAL A 200 23.83 0.53 8.22
N LYS A 201 23.57 0.40 9.51
CA LYS A 201 24.50 -0.28 10.43
C LYS A 201 24.40 -1.80 10.36
N TYR A 202 23.20 -2.35 10.25
CA TYR A 202 22.98 -3.79 10.41
C TYR A 202 22.53 -4.48 9.12
N ILE A 203 21.72 -3.83 8.27
CA ILE A 203 21.14 -4.50 7.09
C ILE A 203 22.07 -4.39 5.90
N GLN A 204 22.48 -3.19 5.53
CA GLN A 204 23.29 -2.91 4.34
C GLN A 204 24.60 -3.74 4.28
N PRO A 205 25.36 -3.93 5.38
CA PRO A 205 26.55 -4.77 5.36
C PRO A 205 26.26 -6.25 5.12
N LEU A 206 25.06 -6.74 5.45
CA LEU A 206 24.64 -8.13 5.29
C LEU A 206 23.95 -8.40 3.96
N ASP A 207 23.57 -7.36 3.23
CA ASP A 207 22.82 -7.41 1.98
C ASP A 207 23.56 -6.75 0.80
N PRO A 208 24.68 -7.32 0.34
CA PRO A 208 25.46 -6.75 -0.75
C PRO A 208 24.74 -6.78 -2.11
N LEU A 209 23.67 -7.58 -2.23
CA LEU A 209 22.87 -7.69 -3.45
C LEU A 209 21.65 -6.77 -3.47
N GLY A 210 21.34 -6.10 -2.34
CA GLY A 210 20.29 -5.10 -2.26
C GLY A 210 18.86 -5.63 -2.35
N TYR A 211 18.62 -6.83 -1.79
CA TYR A 211 17.27 -7.39 -1.65
C TYR A 211 16.38 -6.61 -0.69
N ILE A 212 17.01 -5.94 0.29
CA ILE A 212 16.32 -5.15 1.31
C ILE A 212 16.66 -3.69 1.07
N ARG A 213 15.63 -2.88 0.89
CA ARG A 213 15.79 -1.45 0.61
C ARG A 213 15.01 -0.62 1.62
N LEU A 214 15.42 0.60 1.81
CA LEU A 214 14.73 1.56 2.64
C LEU A 214 13.92 2.50 1.74
N THR A 215 12.66 2.79 2.10
CA THR A 215 11.89 3.84 1.41
C THR A 215 12.64 5.17 1.54
N GLU A 216 12.70 5.94 0.47
CA GLU A 216 13.28 7.27 0.48
C GLU A 216 12.19 8.33 0.59
N GLU A 217 12.49 9.39 1.34
CA GLU A 217 11.62 10.55 1.40
C GLU A 217 11.78 11.38 0.13
N ILE A 218 10.67 11.59 -0.55
CA ILE A 218 10.60 12.38 -1.78
C ILE A 218 10.62 13.86 -1.42
N GLN A 219 11.62 14.61 -1.90
CA GLN A 219 11.81 16.04 -1.63
C GLN A 219 11.12 16.96 -2.66
N GLU A 220 10.82 16.44 -3.85
CA GLU A 220 10.10 17.21 -4.87
C GLU A 220 8.63 17.46 -4.50
N ASP A 221 7.96 18.36 -5.20
CA ASP A 221 6.52 18.60 -5.02
C ASP A 221 5.72 17.29 -5.16
N PRO A 222 4.83 16.96 -4.20
CA PRO A 222 4.11 15.68 -4.22
C PRO A 222 3.29 15.45 -5.49
N LYS A 223 2.78 16.51 -6.14
CA LYS A 223 2.03 16.37 -7.40
C LYS A 223 2.96 16.03 -8.56
N VAL A 224 4.16 16.61 -8.57
CA VAL A 224 5.20 16.29 -9.56
C VAL A 224 5.66 14.85 -9.37
N ALA A 225 6.00 14.47 -8.12
CA ALA A 225 6.38 13.12 -7.76
C ALA A 225 5.30 12.09 -8.15
N PHE A 226 4.05 12.37 -7.82
CA PHE A 226 2.94 11.49 -8.17
C PHE A 226 2.83 11.26 -9.68
N ARG A 227 2.87 12.35 -10.47
CA ARG A 227 2.82 12.25 -11.94
C ARG A 227 4.00 11.43 -12.48
N ARG A 228 5.21 11.70 -12.03
CA ARG A 228 6.41 10.97 -12.43
C ARG A 228 6.28 9.47 -12.12
N ILE A 229 5.94 9.12 -10.88
CA ILE A 229 5.81 7.73 -10.43
C ILE A 229 4.71 7.01 -11.21
N VAL A 230 3.54 7.61 -11.36
CA VAL A 230 2.42 7.01 -12.08
C VAL A 230 2.71 6.84 -13.58
N THR A 231 3.41 7.80 -14.18
CA THR A 231 3.81 7.72 -15.61
C THR A 231 4.84 6.62 -15.84
N SER A 232 5.75 6.38 -14.88
CA SER A 232 6.70 5.26 -14.94
C SER A 232 6.11 3.90 -14.51
N GLY A 233 4.81 3.82 -14.25
CA GLY A 233 4.12 2.57 -13.93
C GLY A 233 3.96 2.28 -12.43
N GLY A 234 4.44 3.15 -11.54
CA GLY A 234 4.30 3.02 -10.09
C GLY A 234 2.85 3.24 -9.61
N GLU A 235 2.58 2.85 -8.36
CA GLU A 235 1.22 2.84 -7.80
C GLU A 235 0.77 4.24 -7.31
N GLY A 236 1.70 5.08 -6.86
CA GLY A 236 1.43 6.40 -6.31
C GLY A 236 2.30 6.77 -5.12
N LEU A 237 1.72 7.46 -4.14
CA LEU A 237 2.42 7.96 -2.96
C LEU A 237 1.78 7.49 -1.65
N ILE A 238 2.59 7.46 -0.60
CA ILE A 238 2.19 7.43 0.80
C ILE A 238 2.66 8.75 1.44
N ILE A 239 1.73 9.46 2.08
CA ILE A 239 2.02 10.65 2.87
C ILE A 239 1.84 10.27 4.33
N LYS A 240 2.88 10.38 5.13
CA LYS A 240 2.92 10.00 6.53
C LYS A 240 3.05 11.24 7.41
N ARG A 241 2.22 11.33 8.43
CA ARG A 241 2.35 12.37 9.44
C ARG A 241 3.53 12.05 10.35
N GLU A 242 4.44 13.00 10.53
CA GLU A 242 5.70 12.79 11.25
C GLU A 242 5.55 12.64 12.77
N ASP A 243 4.45 13.10 13.34
CA ASP A 243 4.08 12.88 14.75
C ASP A 243 3.18 11.66 14.97
N ALA A 244 2.90 10.86 13.92
CA ALA A 244 1.99 9.74 14.01
C ALA A 244 2.58 8.56 14.79
N LEU A 245 1.80 8.03 15.73
CA LEU A 245 2.12 6.78 16.41
C LEU A 245 1.82 5.58 15.50
N TYR A 246 2.48 4.46 15.77
CA TYR A 246 2.21 3.20 15.06
C TYR A 246 1.07 2.44 15.75
N ILE A 247 -0.04 2.23 15.06
CA ILE A 247 -1.22 1.52 15.61
C ILE A 247 -1.39 0.19 14.88
N PRO A 248 -0.95 -0.93 15.48
CA PRO A 248 -0.99 -2.25 14.85
C PRO A 248 -2.40 -2.63 14.40
N GLY A 249 -2.53 -3.16 13.18
CA GLY A 249 -3.79 -3.65 12.62
C GLY A 249 -4.82 -2.60 12.26
N LYS A 250 -4.53 -1.32 12.43
CA LYS A 250 -5.47 -0.21 12.14
C LYS A 250 -5.05 0.59 10.90
N LYS A 251 -5.97 1.42 10.45
CA LYS A 251 -5.76 2.48 9.45
C LYS A 251 -6.24 3.78 10.09
N PRO A 252 -5.45 4.34 11.03
CA PRO A 252 -5.90 5.51 11.77
C PRO A 252 -5.99 6.71 10.83
N ALA A 253 -7.06 7.49 10.99
CA ALA A 253 -7.35 8.65 10.18
C ALA A 253 -6.18 9.65 10.17
N ASN A 254 -5.81 10.11 8.98
CA ASN A 254 -4.78 11.11 8.75
C ASN A 254 -3.35 10.78 9.23
N ASN A 255 -3.07 9.55 9.66
CA ASN A 255 -1.72 9.16 10.04
C ASN A 255 -0.87 8.81 8.80
N TRP A 256 -1.32 7.79 8.07
CA TRP A 256 -0.74 7.38 6.79
C TRP A 256 -1.80 7.48 5.70
N ILE A 257 -1.55 8.30 4.71
CA ILE A 257 -2.49 8.62 3.65
C ILE A 257 -1.93 8.12 2.34
N LYS A 258 -2.72 7.37 1.59
CA LYS A 258 -2.33 6.90 0.26
C LYS A 258 -2.98 7.76 -0.84
N ALA A 259 -2.14 8.21 -1.75
CA ALA A 259 -2.55 8.75 -3.04
C ALA A 259 -2.22 7.71 -4.11
N LYS A 260 -3.24 7.14 -4.72
CA LYS A 260 -3.11 6.11 -5.74
C LYS A 260 -3.55 6.62 -7.09
N LYS A 261 -2.92 6.11 -8.15
CA LYS A 261 -3.47 6.24 -9.50
C LYS A 261 -4.88 5.67 -9.51
N LYS A 262 -5.84 6.51 -9.89
CA LYS A 262 -7.22 6.10 -10.16
C LYS A 262 -7.36 5.91 -11.66
N ILE A 263 -7.59 4.69 -12.07
CA ILE A 263 -7.87 4.37 -13.46
C ILE A 263 -9.36 4.18 -13.57
N THR A 264 -10.01 5.00 -14.41
CA THR A 264 -11.43 4.86 -14.69
C THR A 264 -11.61 4.18 -16.04
N HIS A 265 -12.61 3.31 -16.08
CA HIS A 265 -13.01 2.58 -17.28
C HIS A 265 -14.48 2.80 -17.53
N ASP A 266 -14.84 3.03 -18.80
CA ASP A 266 -16.22 2.98 -19.24
C ASP A 266 -16.53 1.51 -19.58
N VAL A 267 -17.51 0.92 -18.90
CA VAL A 267 -17.89 -0.48 -19.02
C VAL A 267 -19.38 -0.62 -19.29
N VAL A 268 -19.77 -1.73 -19.89
CA VAL A 268 -21.17 -2.02 -20.24
C VAL A 268 -21.81 -2.87 -19.16
N MET A 269 -23.02 -2.49 -18.74
CA MET A 269 -23.84 -3.29 -17.84
C MET A 269 -24.33 -4.56 -18.56
N MET A 270 -24.03 -5.74 -17.98
CA MET A 270 -24.38 -7.03 -18.55
C MET A 270 -25.40 -7.79 -17.73
N GLY A 271 -25.54 -7.49 -16.44
CA GLY A 271 -26.46 -8.17 -15.55
C GLY A 271 -26.31 -7.71 -14.10
N LEU A 272 -27.18 -8.24 -13.26
CA LEU A 272 -27.16 -8.03 -11.82
C LEU A 272 -27.06 -9.37 -11.10
N ASN A 273 -26.17 -9.46 -10.10
CA ASN A 273 -26.08 -10.62 -9.23
C ASN A 273 -26.93 -10.39 -7.97
N ALA A 274 -27.62 -11.42 -7.49
CA ALA A 274 -28.45 -11.32 -6.29
C ALA A 274 -27.68 -10.81 -5.07
N GLY A 275 -28.34 -9.96 -4.28
CA GLY A 275 -27.80 -9.43 -3.04
C GLY A 275 -27.97 -10.38 -1.87
N THR A 276 -27.06 -10.25 -0.89
CA THR A 276 -27.14 -10.95 0.41
C THR A 276 -27.03 -9.96 1.55
N GLY A 277 -27.37 -10.39 2.76
CA GLY A 277 -27.28 -9.52 3.96
C GLY A 277 -28.14 -8.26 3.82
N LYS A 278 -27.55 -7.08 3.99
CA LYS A 278 -28.27 -5.78 3.88
C LYS A 278 -28.86 -5.51 2.49
N ASN A 279 -28.36 -6.20 1.46
CA ASN A 279 -28.83 -6.05 0.08
C ASN A 279 -29.78 -7.19 -0.34
N ALA A 280 -30.26 -8.02 0.58
CA ALA A 280 -31.26 -9.06 0.30
C ALA A 280 -32.54 -8.41 -0.25
N GLY A 281 -33.05 -8.95 -1.37
CA GLY A 281 -34.19 -8.35 -2.09
C GLY A 281 -33.81 -7.29 -3.14
N LEU A 282 -32.54 -6.90 -3.22
CA LEU A 282 -31.95 -6.08 -4.26
C LEU A 282 -30.83 -6.86 -4.96
N PHE A 283 -29.91 -6.16 -5.64
CA PHE A 283 -28.72 -6.79 -6.19
C PHE A 283 -27.48 -6.52 -5.30
N GLY A 284 -26.54 -7.46 -5.31
CA GLY A 284 -25.25 -7.36 -4.61
C GLY A 284 -24.16 -6.69 -5.45
N SER A 285 -24.13 -7.00 -6.76
CA SER A 285 -23.15 -6.45 -7.70
C SER A 285 -23.71 -6.34 -9.11
N ILE A 286 -23.14 -5.42 -9.90
CA ILE A 286 -23.37 -5.26 -11.34
C ILE A 286 -22.32 -6.10 -12.05
N GLN A 287 -22.74 -7.02 -12.92
CA GLN A 287 -21.85 -7.69 -13.86
C GLN A 287 -21.57 -6.74 -15.03
N PHE A 288 -20.31 -6.58 -15.40
CA PHE A 288 -19.91 -5.66 -16.47
C PHE A 288 -18.94 -6.30 -17.46
N GLY A 289 -18.83 -5.68 -18.62
CA GLY A 289 -17.93 -6.12 -19.67
C GLY A 289 -17.48 -5.04 -20.62
N HIS A 290 -16.58 -5.45 -21.50
CA HIS A 290 -16.05 -4.65 -22.61
C HIS A 290 -16.37 -5.27 -23.96
N LEU A 291 -16.37 -4.45 -25.00
CA LEU A 291 -16.42 -4.90 -26.38
C LEU A 291 -15.02 -5.35 -26.80
N ILE A 292 -14.85 -6.68 -26.96
CA ILE A 292 -13.59 -7.32 -27.37
C ILE A 292 -13.88 -8.11 -28.66
N ASP A 293 -13.15 -7.81 -29.73
CA ASP A 293 -13.29 -8.44 -31.03
C ASP A 293 -14.75 -8.47 -31.54
N GLY A 294 -15.48 -7.37 -31.36
CA GLY A 294 -16.87 -7.22 -31.77
C GLY A 294 -17.91 -7.93 -30.89
N LYS A 295 -17.48 -8.55 -29.80
CA LYS A 295 -18.36 -9.25 -28.84
C LYS A 295 -18.28 -8.63 -27.48
N LEU A 296 -19.42 -8.53 -26.79
CA LEU A 296 -19.46 -8.10 -25.41
C LEU A 296 -18.98 -9.26 -24.50
N VAL A 297 -17.86 -9.06 -23.81
CA VAL A 297 -17.22 -10.08 -22.96
C VAL A 297 -17.26 -9.61 -21.51
N SER A 298 -17.72 -10.46 -20.61
CA SER A 298 -17.75 -10.19 -19.17
C SER A 298 -16.32 -10.03 -18.64
N CYS A 299 -16.09 -8.95 -17.86
CA CYS A 299 -14.78 -8.57 -17.34
C CYS A 299 -14.74 -8.49 -15.82
N GLY A 300 -15.88 -8.61 -15.14
CA GLY A 300 -15.92 -8.56 -13.68
C GLY A 300 -17.26 -8.15 -13.10
N ASN A 301 -17.22 -7.90 -11.79
CA ASN A 301 -18.38 -7.48 -11.00
C ASN A 301 -18.05 -6.22 -10.18
N CYS A 302 -18.98 -5.28 -10.11
CA CYS A 302 -18.89 -4.06 -9.34
C CYS A 302 -19.92 -4.07 -8.21
N SER A 303 -19.47 -4.11 -6.95
CA SER A 303 -20.34 -4.13 -5.76
C SER A 303 -20.22 -2.88 -4.90
N SER A 304 -19.17 -2.08 -5.10
CA SER A 304 -18.80 -0.90 -4.31
C SER A 304 -19.15 0.41 -5.05
N GLY A 305 -19.26 1.51 -4.31
CA GLY A 305 -19.50 2.85 -4.87
C GLY A 305 -20.97 3.17 -5.17
N LEU A 306 -21.88 2.23 -4.95
CA LEU A 306 -23.32 2.42 -5.14
C LEU A 306 -23.95 2.99 -3.88
N SER A 307 -24.59 4.16 -3.97
CA SER A 307 -25.51 4.66 -2.95
C SER A 307 -26.79 3.80 -2.92
N ASP A 308 -27.53 3.85 -1.81
CA ASP A 308 -28.79 3.12 -1.70
C ASP A 308 -29.80 3.59 -2.75
N ASP A 309 -29.87 4.90 -3.03
CA ASP A 309 -30.73 5.47 -4.09
C ASP A 309 -30.32 4.99 -5.49
N MET A 310 -29.02 4.98 -5.80
CA MET A 310 -28.53 4.49 -7.08
C MET A 310 -28.79 2.99 -7.23
N ARG A 311 -28.65 2.23 -6.15
CA ARG A 311 -28.94 0.79 -6.13
C ARG A 311 -30.43 0.54 -6.40
N ALA A 312 -31.33 1.29 -5.76
CA ALA A 312 -32.76 1.21 -6.00
C ALA A 312 -33.12 1.62 -7.45
N TYR A 313 -32.53 2.70 -7.96
CA TYR A 313 -32.74 3.12 -9.34
C TYR A 313 -32.34 2.05 -10.36
N ILE A 314 -31.14 1.48 -10.23
CA ILE A 314 -30.63 0.43 -11.13
C ILE A 314 -31.51 -0.82 -11.04
N TYR A 315 -31.92 -1.22 -9.83
CA TYR A 315 -32.78 -2.40 -9.63
C TYR A 315 -34.14 -2.24 -10.30
N ASN A 316 -34.79 -1.10 -10.13
CA ASN A 316 -36.11 -0.84 -10.70
C ASN A 316 -36.09 -0.65 -12.23
N ASN A 317 -34.94 -0.36 -12.82
CA ASN A 317 -34.76 -0.17 -14.26
C ASN A 317 -33.86 -1.24 -14.90
N ALA A 318 -33.60 -2.36 -14.21
CA ALA A 318 -32.61 -3.34 -14.60
C ALA A 318 -32.79 -3.87 -16.03
N ASP A 319 -34.00 -4.32 -16.39
CA ASP A 319 -34.30 -4.87 -17.72
C ASP A 319 -33.98 -3.87 -18.84
N LYS A 320 -34.35 -2.61 -18.63
CA LYS A 320 -34.09 -1.53 -19.59
C LYS A 320 -32.58 -1.27 -19.70
N LEU A 321 -31.91 -1.04 -18.57
CA LEU A 321 -30.48 -0.71 -18.54
C LEU A 321 -29.62 -1.81 -19.16
N ILE A 322 -29.96 -3.10 -18.91
CA ILE A 322 -29.24 -4.23 -19.50
C ILE A 322 -29.55 -4.36 -21.01
N THR A 323 -30.82 -4.23 -21.41
CA THR A 323 -31.22 -4.30 -22.82
C THR A 323 -30.59 -3.20 -23.64
N ASP A 324 -30.59 -1.97 -23.13
CA ASP A 324 -30.01 -0.78 -23.76
C ASP A 324 -28.48 -0.76 -23.67
N LYS A 325 -27.85 -1.77 -23.02
CA LYS A 325 -26.40 -1.87 -22.81
C LYS A 325 -25.85 -0.61 -22.15
N GLN A 326 -26.49 -0.17 -21.06
CA GLN A 326 -26.10 1.04 -20.34
C GLN A 326 -24.62 1.04 -20.01
N VAL A 327 -23.95 2.11 -20.40
CA VAL A 327 -22.55 2.37 -20.02
C VAL A 327 -22.50 2.98 -18.64
N PHE A 328 -21.51 2.57 -17.84
CA PHE A 328 -21.19 3.20 -16.59
C PHE A 328 -19.69 3.28 -16.36
N GLU A 329 -19.27 4.29 -15.62
CA GLU A 329 -17.87 4.50 -15.27
C GLU A 329 -17.55 3.78 -13.97
N ILE A 330 -16.47 3.02 -13.96
CA ILE A 330 -15.90 2.40 -12.77
C ILE A 330 -14.48 2.90 -12.54
N GLU A 331 -14.07 2.94 -11.28
CA GLU A 331 -12.66 2.98 -10.89
C GLU A 331 -12.23 1.53 -10.60
N ALA A 332 -11.22 1.02 -11.28
CA ALA A 332 -10.77 -0.36 -11.12
C ALA A 332 -9.29 -0.52 -11.45
N ILE A 333 -8.72 -1.65 -11.01
CA ILE A 333 -7.41 -2.13 -11.47
C ILE A 333 -7.66 -3.11 -12.61
N GLN A 334 -7.14 -2.80 -13.79
CA GLN A 334 -7.19 -3.72 -14.92
C GLN A 334 -6.02 -4.71 -14.79
N GLU A 335 -6.33 -5.99 -14.61
CA GLU A 335 -5.33 -7.07 -14.50
C GLU A 335 -5.03 -7.70 -15.88
N SER A 336 -6.04 -7.73 -16.73
CA SER A 336 -5.94 -8.19 -18.12
C SER A 336 -7.04 -7.55 -18.97
N VAL A 337 -7.03 -7.85 -20.26
CA VAL A 337 -8.07 -7.41 -21.21
C VAL A 337 -9.48 -7.84 -20.74
N LYS A 338 -9.59 -8.92 -19.99
CA LYS A 338 -10.85 -9.53 -19.55
C LYS A 338 -11.04 -9.55 -18.03
N SER A 339 -10.14 -8.93 -17.26
CA SER A 339 -10.19 -9.01 -15.79
C SER A 339 -9.93 -7.68 -15.13
N PHE A 340 -10.81 -7.33 -14.21
CA PHE A 340 -10.73 -6.13 -13.37
C PHE A 340 -10.89 -6.51 -11.91
N ARG A 341 -10.11 -5.86 -11.05
CA ARG A 341 -10.15 -6.04 -9.61
C ARG A 341 -10.54 -4.74 -8.89
N ASN A 342 -11.23 -4.89 -7.76
CA ASN A 342 -11.62 -3.77 -6.90
C ASN A 342 -12.46 -2.70 -7.62
N ALA A 343 -13.36 -3.12 -8.52
CA ALA A 343 -14.24 -2.19 -9.24
C ALA A 343 -15.16 -1.42 -8.28
N VAL A 344 -15.15 -0.10 -8.43
CA VAL A 344 -15.98 0.86 -7.68
C VAL A 344 -16.81 1.64 -8.68
N PHE A 345 -18.13 1.59 -8.55
CA PHE A 345 -19.06 2.37 -9.37
C PHE A 345 -18.87 3.86 -9.11
N LEU A 346 -18.80 4.66 -10.17
CA LEU A 346 -18.71 6.10 -10.09
C LEU A 346 -20.01 6.77 -10.54
N ARG A 347 -20.48 6.46 -11.75
CA ARG A 347 -21.70 7.06 -12.33
C ARG A 347 -22.18 6.30 -13.56
N LEU A 348 -23.43 6.49 -13.93
CA LEU A 348 -23.93 6.14 -15.25
C LEU A 348 -23.38 7.09 -16.31
N ARG A 349 -23.21 6.61 -17.54
CA ARG A 349 -22.67 7.33 -18.67
C ARG A 349 -23.70 7.33 -19.80
N ASP A 350 -24.72 8.21 -19.67
CA ASP A 350 -25.77 8.38 -20.69
C ASP A 350 -25.23 9.09 -21.96
N ASP A 351 -24.05 9.67 -21.83
CA ASP A 351 -23.30 10.37 -22.89
C ASP A 351 -22.41 9.44 -23.74
N LYS A 352 -22.40 8.13 -23.47
CA LYS A 352 -21.51 7.17 -24.10
C LYS A 352 -22.24 6.03 -24.78
N ASP A 353 -21.79 5.68 -25.99
CA ASP A 353 -22.26 4.48 -26.67
C ASP A 353 -21.43 3.25 -26.19
N TRP A 354 -22.12 2.14 -25.98
CA TRP A 354 -21.50 0.90 -25.48
C TRP A 354 -20.44 0.34 -26.44
N THR A 355 -20.50 0.67 -27.76
CA THR A 355 -19.52 0.25 -28.76
C THR A 355 -18.16 0.91 -28.55
N GLU A 356 -18.10 1.99 -27.76
CA GLU A 356 -16.86 2.66 -27.39
C GLU A 356 -16.18 2.01 -26.16
N CYS A 357 -16.86 1.12 -25.44
CA CYS A 357 -16.35 0.48 -24.22
C CYS A 357 -15.34 -0.62 -24.57
N LYS A 358 -14.09 -0.24 -24.78
CA LYS A 358 -12.98 -1.13 -25.13
C LYS A 358 -11.95 -1.19 -24.00
N PRO A 359 -11.20 -2.31 -23.83
CA PRO A 359 -10.24 -2.50 -22.73
C PRO A 359 -9.15 -1.42 -22.64
N ILE A 360 -8.84 -0.73 -23.75
CA ILE A 360 -7.73 0.22 -23.86
C ILE A 360 -8.14 1.67 -23.48
N ASN A 361 -9.43 1.94 -23.20
CA ASN A 361 -9.90 3.27 -22.79
C ASN A 361 -9.56 3.54 -21.32
N ILE A 362 -8.25 3.64 -21.02
CA ILE A 362 -7.76 4.01 -19.68
C ILE A 362 -7.73 5.53 -19.60
N ARG A 363 -8.60 6.10 -18.76
CA ARG A 363 -8.54 7.52 -18.40
C ARG A 363 -7.90 7.66 -17.03
N VAL A 364 -6.80 8.38 -16.97
CA VAL A 364 -6.20 8.83 -15.70
C VAL A 364 -6.94 10.09 -15.27
N LYS A 365 -7.66 10.03 -14.15
CA LYS A 365 -8.17 11.26 -13.53
C LYS A 365 -7.00 11.99 -12.90
N GLU A 366 -6.71 13.20 -13.39
CA GLU A 366 -5.67 14.08 -12.87
C GLU A 366 -6.01 14.70 -11.50
N ASP A 367 -7.27 14.59 -11.04
CA ASP A 367 -7.83 15.31 -9.88
C ASP A 367 -7.57 14.61 -8.53
N ILE A 368 -6.47 13.89 -8.35
CA ILE A 368 -6.24 13.10 -7.13
C ILE A 368 -5.30 13.80 -6.12
N LEU A 369 -4.60 14.82 -6.56
CA LEU A 369 -3.76 15.67 -5.73
C LEU A 369 -4.15 17.14 -5.86
#